data_46330eb007211e3c0595b2949c4f278d
#
_entry.id   46330eb007211e3c0595b2949c4f278d
#
_cell.length_a   1.000
_cell.length_b   1.000
_cell.length_c   1.000
_cell.angle_alpha   90.00
_cell.angle_beta   90.00
_cell.angle_gamma   90.00
#
_symmetry.space_group_name_H-M   'P 1'
#
loop_
_entity.id
_entity.type
_entity.pdbx_description
1 polymer ?
#
loop_
_entity_poly.entity_id
_entity_poly.type
_entity_poly.pdbx_seq_one_letter_code
_entity_poly.pdbx_strand_id
1 'polypeptide(L)'
;ANRDLELNLSLIQGRKTTKKETGFYQRVDYLRGLNYNRDEEIASIESSVQNIDDTVIEPLSNGVIGLKNSYGKSLVKALPIANMPNVVNNIHLVEHAQKLPFPIELHWKFHFSKMKGAFSLASKGERASDRIKENQIEAYENGSNQKGSLATARIILDEMTDGVDNRELFVNYLATFVVAGQSMREVNYYKKIIQSDMKDIGV
;
A
#
# COMPACT_ATOMS: atom_id res chain seq x y z
N ALA A 1 -8.54 -26.59 0.34
CA ALA A 1 -8.37 -25.12 0.25
C ALA A 1 -9.69 -24.36 0.52
N ASN A 2 -10.81 -24.68 -0.18
CA ASN A 2 -12.08 -23.99 0.04
C ASN A 2 -12.71 -24.25 1.41
N ARG A 3 -12.59 -25.49 1.91
CA ARG A 3 -13.16 -25.89 3.21
C ARG A 3 -12.46 -25.22 4.39
N ASP A 4 -11.15 -25.06 4.30
CA ASP A 4 -10.36 -24.37 5.33
C ASP A 4 -10.65 -22.86 5.35
N LEU A 5 -10.89 -22.26 4.19
CA LEU A 5 -11.31 -20.86 4.08
C LEU A 5 -12.69 -20.64 4.72
N GLU A 6 -13.66 -21.53 4.47
CA GLU A 6 -14.99 -21.48 5.07
C GLU A 6 -14.95 -21.62 6.59
N LEU A 7 -14.13 -22.52 7.09
CA LEU A 7 -13.94 -22.70 8.54
C LEU A 7 -13.33 -21.46 9.18
N ASN A 8 -12.31 -20.87 8.57
CA ASN A 8 -11.68 -19.65 9.07
C ASN A 8 -12.63 -18.44 9.01
N LEU A 9 -13.43 -18.30 7.96
CA LEU A 9 -14.45 -17.26 7.85
C LEU A 9 -15.53 -17.39 8.93
N SER A 10 -15.93 -18.62 9.28
CA SER A 10 -16.91 -18.84 10.36
C SER A 10 -16.37 -18.42 11.74
N LEU A 11 -15.08 -18.65 12.00
CA LEU A 11 -14.42 -18.25 13.25
C LEU A 11 -14.38 -16.70 13.43
N ILE A 12 -14.26 -15.96 12.35
CA ILE A 12 -14.24 -14.47 12.37
C ILE A 12 -15.61 -13.87 12.02
N GLN A 13 -16.67 -14.65 12.04
CA GLN A 13 -18.02 -14.24 11.62
C GLN A 13 -18.08 -13.68 10.19
N GLY A 14 -17.15 -14.10 9.35
CA GLY A 14 -17.10 -13.74 7.93
C GLY A 14 -18.01 -14.64 7.08
N ARG A 15 -18.38 -14.17 5.90
CA ARG A 15 -19.07 -14.97 4.90
C ARG A 15 -18.48 -14.69 3.51
N LYS A 16 -18.73 -15.61 2.58
CA LYS A 16 -18.40 -15.38 1.17
C LYS A 16 -19.30 -14.28 0.59
N THR A 17 -18.71 -13.41 -0.20
CA THR A 17 -19.46 -12.40 -0.97
C THR A 17 -20.27 -13.07 -2.07
N THR A 18 -21.43 -12.52 -2.38
CA THR A 18 -22.20 -12.88 -3.56
C THR A 18 -21.55 -12.36 -4.83
N LYS A 19 -21.96 -12.85 -6.01
CA LYS A 19 -21.45 -12.32 -7.29
C LYS A 19 -21.73 -10.83 -7.45
N LYS A 20 -22.92 -10.36 -7.02
CA LYS A 20 -23.29 -8.94 -7.06
C LYS A 20 -22.42 -8.10 -6.13
N GLU A 21 -22.20 -8.55 -4.91
CA GLU A 21 -21.30 -7.87 -3.98
C GLU A 21 -19.85 -7.82 -4.50
N THR A 22 -19.38 -8.90 -5.13
CA THR A 22 -18.06 -8.90 -5.77
C THR A 22 -17.98 -7.85 -6.89
N GLY A 23 -19.00 -7.77 -7.73
CA GLY A 23 -19.11 -6.73 -8.75
C GLY A 23 -19.14 -5.31 -8.14
N PHE A 24 -19.86 -5.12 -7.04
CA PHE A 24 -19.88 -3.86 -6.31
C PHE A 24 -18.49 -3.48 -5.80
N TYR A 25 -17.74 -4.40 -5.20
CA TYR A 25 -16.39 -4.11 -4.72
C TYR A 25 -15.40 -3.77 -5.84
N GLN A 26 -15.62 -4.25 -7.05
CA GLN A 26 -14.85 -3.83 -8.22
C GLN A 26 -15.23 -2.41 -8.67
N ARG A 27 -16.50 -2.01 -8.50
CA ARG A 27 -17.01 -0.71 -8.88
C ARG A 27 -16.73 0.40 -7.85
N VAL A 28 -16.62 0.05 -6.58
CA VAL A 28 -16.49 1.05 -5.49
C VAL A 28 -15.31 2.01 -5.69
N ASP A 29 -14.26 1.54 -6.35
CA ASP A 29 -13.10 2.36 -6.68
C ASP A 29 -13.45 3.56 -7.58
N TYR A 30 -14.50 3.45 -8.39
CA TYR A 30 -15.01 4.48 -9.30
C TYR A 30 -16.11 5.36 -8.68
N LEU A 31 -16.53 5.02 -7.46
CA LEU A 31 -17.56 5.75 -6.71
C LEU A 31 -16.97 6.62 -5.58
N ARG A 32 -15.66 6.64 -5.42
CA ARG A 32 -14.98 7.39 -4.37
C ARG A 32 -15.36 8.86 -4.38
N GLY A 33 -15.75 9.36 -3.22
CA GLY A 33 -16.14 10.76 -3.05
C GLY A 33 -17.48 11.14 -3.68
N LEU A 34 -18.24 10.18 -4.21
CA LEU A 34 -19.57 10.37 -4.75
C LEU A 34 -20.62 9.93 -3.73
N ASN A 35 -21.80 10.53 -3.80
CA ASN A 35 -22.93 10.14 -2.96
C ASN A 35 -23.78 9.12 -3.70
N TYR A 36 -23.82 7.89 -3.20
CA TYR A 36 -24.59 6.78 -3.78
C TYR A 36 -25.20 5.91 -2.69
N ASN A 37 -26.28 5.19 -3.01
CA ASN A 37 -26.86 4.19 -2.13
C ASN A 37 -26.25 2.82 -2.44
N ARG A 38 -25.55 2.26 -1.45
CA ARG A 38 -24.85 0.98 -1.59
C ARG A 38 -25.78 -0.18 -1.97
N ASP A 39 -26.94 -0.25 -1.35
CA ASP A 39 -27.84 -1.39 -1.57
C ASP A 39 -28.51 -1.31 -2.95
N GLU A 40 -28.83 -0.11 -3.42
CA GLU A 40 -29.32 0.12 -4.78
C GLU A 40 -28.22 -0.22 -5.82
N GLU A 41 -26.98 0.18 -5.57
CA GLU A 41 -25.84 -0.19 -6.42
C GLU A 41 -25.66 -1.71 -6.51
N ILE A 42 -25.64 -2.41 -5.37
CA ILE A 42 -25.52 -3.88 -5.35
C ILE A 42 -26.71 -4.53 -6.09
N ALA A 43 -27.91 -4.01 -5.91
CA ALA A 43 -29.11 -4.53 -6.59
C ALA A 43 -29.07 -4.33 -8.11
N SER A 44 -28.52 -3.20 -8.58
CA SER A 44 -28.45 -2.84 -10.00
C SER A 44 -27.39 -3.63 -10.78
N ILE A 45 -26.46 -4.32 -10.11
CA ILE A 45 -25.39 -5.07 -10.76
C ILE A 45 -25.95 -6.32 -11.45
N GLU A 46 -26.02 -6.29 -12.77
CA GLU A 46 -26.41 -7.43 -13.59
C GLU A 46 -25.20 -8.31 -13.96
N SER A 47 -24.05 -7.68 -14.29
CA SER A 47 -22.79 -8.39 -14.55
C SER A 47 -21.59 -7.57 -14.10
N SER A 48 -20.48 -8.25 -13.73
CA SER A 48 -19.24 -7.60 -13.31
C SER A 48 -18.54 -6.78 -14.41
N VAL A 49 -18.92 -6.98 -15.67
CA VAL A 49 -18.29 -6.32 -16.85
C VAL A 49 -18.94 -4.97 -17.16
N GLN A 50 -20.22 -4.79 -16.93
CA GLN A 50 -20.95 -3.55 -17.26
C GLN A 50 -20.61 -2.35 -16.37
N ASN A 51 -19.94 -2.58 -15.25
CA ASN A 51 -19.84 -1.58 -14.18
C ASN A 51 -18.72 -0.55 -14.36
N ILE A 52 -17.86 -0.71 -15.37
CA ILE A 52 -16.70 0.17 -15.59
C ILE A 52 -16.99 1.19 -16.70
N ASP A 53 -17.90 0.86 -17.62
CA ASP A 53 -18.11 1.63 -18.86
C ASP A 53 -18.72 3.03 -18.64
N ASP A 54 -19.36 3.26 -17.50
CA ASP A 54 -20.04 4.53 -17.21
C ASP A 54 -19.14 5.61 -16.62
N THR A 55 -17.89 5.26 -16.26
CA THR A 55 -17.00 6.19 -15.56
C THR A 55 -15.88 6.68 -16.45
N VAL A 56 -15.82 7.98 -16.67
CA VAL A 56 -14.71 8.65 -17.32
C VAL A 56 -13.63 8.93 -16.28
N ILE A 57 -12.42 8.46 -16.56
CA ILE A 57 -11.22 8.65 -15.75
C ILE A 57 -10.34 9.69 -16.41
N GLU A 58 -10.11 10.81 -15.75
CA GLU A 58 -9.29 11.92 -16.26
C GLU A 58 -8.04 12.09 -15.39
N PRO A 59 -6.83 11.86 -15.89
CA PRO A 59 -5.62 12.23 -15.17
C PRO A 59 -5.49 13.75 -15.13
N LEU A 60 -5.34 14.29 -13.92
CA LEU A 60 -5.18 15.71 -13.67
C LEU A 60 -3.76 16.02 -13.18
N SER A 61 -3.46 17.30 -12.99
CA SER A 61 -2.16 17.73 -12.45
C SER A 61 -1.92 17.21 -11.02
N ASN A 62 -0.66 17.13 -10.63
CA ASN A 62 -0.22 16.78 -9.27
C ASN A 62 -0.67 15.38 -8.77
N GLY A 63 -0.82 14.41 -9.66
CA GLY A 63 -1.20 13.04 -9.31
C GLY A 63 -2.62 12.91 -8.78
N VAL A 64 -3.51 13.79 -9.19
CA VAL A 64 -4.95 13.70 -8.94
C VAL A 64 -5.63 13.05 -10.14
N ILE A 65 -6.59 12.20 -9.87
CA ILE A 65 -7.44 11.55 -10.87
C ILE A 65 -8.86 12.10 -10.73
N GLY A 66 -9.44 12.59 -11.81
CA GLY A 66 -10.84 12.93 -11.89
C GLY A 66 -11.67 11.70 -12.23
N LEU A 67 -12.73 11.45 -11.48
CA LEU A 67 -13.75 10.44 -11.78
C LEU A 67 -15.05 11.17 -12.12
N LYS A 68 -15.67 10.82 -13.23
CA LYS A 68 -16.94 11.37 -13.67
C LYS A 68 -17.87 10.26 -14.14
N ASN A 69 -19.04 10.16 -13.54
CA ASN A 69 -20.07 9.19 -13.90
C ASN A 69 -21.48 9.77 -13.69
N SER A 70 -22.51 8.93 -13.74
CA SER A 70 -23.91 9.31 -13.52
C SER A 70 -24.20 9.94 -12.15
N TYR A 71 -23.39 9.65 -11.12
CA TYR A 71 -23.50 10.22 -9.78
C TYR A 71 -22.82 11.58 -9.62
N GLY A 72 -22.03 12.00 -10.62
CA GLY A 72 -21.35 13.29 -10.59
C GLY A 72 -19.86 13.21 -10.90
N LYS A 73 -19.12 14.14 -10.31
CA LYS A 73 -17.67 14.25 -10.46
C LYS A 73 -17.01 14.24 -9.10
N SER A 74 -15.93 13.45 -8.97
CA SER A 74 -15.05 13.48 -7.80
C SER A 74 -13.59 13.52 -8.21
N LEU A 75 -12.74 13.91 -7.29
CA LEU A 75 -11.29 13.97 -7.44
C LEU A 75 -10.66 13.03 -6.44
N VAL A 76 -9.81 12.15 -6.90
CA VAL A 76 -9.15 11.12 -6.07
C VAL A 76 -7.66 11.35 -6.08
N LYS A 77 -7.02 11.21 -4.92
CA LYS A 77 -5.58 11.31 -4.77
C LYS A 77 -5.03 10.16 -3.95
N ALA A 78 -4.02 9.50 -4.48
CA ALA A 78 -3.21 8.52 -3.77
C ALA A 78 -1.99 9.19 -3.13
N LEU A 79 -1.71 8.85 -1.88
CA LEU A 79 -0.60 9.33 -1.09
C LEU A 79 0.21 8.13 -0.60
N PRO A 80 1.20 7.66 -1.38
CA PRO A 80 2.03 6.53 -0.96
C PRO A 80 2.91 6.93 0.23
N ILE A 81 3.08 6.00 1.15
CA ILE A 81 3.99 6.12 2.28
C ILE A 81 5.38 5.70 1.79
N ALA A 82 6.30 6.64 1.71
CA ALA A 82 7.64 6.41 1.16
C ALA A 82 8.58 5.74 2.17
N ASN A 83 8.48 6.13 3.43
CA ASN A 83 9.27 5.57 4.53
C ASN A 83 8.37 5.21 5.70
N MET A 84 8.60 4.04 6.26
CA MET A 84 8.06 3.67 7.56
C MET A 84 9.19 3.76 8.58
N PRO A 85 8.95 4.30 9.77
CA PRO A 85 9.94 4.26 10.82
C PRO A 85 10.27 2.81 11.20
N ASN A 86 11.51 2.56 11.66
CA ASN A 86 12.01 1.22 11.98
C ASN A 86 11.18 0.50 13.06
N VAL A 87 10.47 1.26 13.88
CA VAL A 87 9.54 0.75 14.90
C VAL A 87 8.15 1.27 14.56
N VAL A 88 7.49 0.62 13.62
CA VAL A 88 6.07 0.90 13.34
C VAL A 88 5.22 -0.04 14.14
N ASN A 89 4.53 0.50 15.08
CA ASN A 89 3.34 -0.15 15.57
C ASN A 89 2.22 0.09 14.52
N ASN A 90 1.97 -0.89 13.65
CA ASN A 90 0.95 -0.78 12.59
C ASN A 90 -0.42 -0.36 13.12
N ILE A 91 -0.69 -0.64 14.38
CA ILE A 91 -1.90 -0.23 15.10
C ILE A 91 -2.02 1.30 15.13
N HIS A 92 -0.93 2.01 15.40
CA HIS A 92 -0.96 3.47 15.44
C HIS A 92 -1.33 4.11 14.11
N LEU A 93 -0.85 3.56 12.98
CA LEU A 93 -1.20 4.08 11.65
C LEU A 93 -2.70 3.98 11.38
N VAL A 94 -3.31 2.85 11.70
CA VAL A 94 -4.75 2.62 11.53
C VAL A 94 -5.56 3.49 12.50
N GLU A 95 -5.15 3.58 13.75
CA GLU A 95 -5.80 4.42 14.76
C GLU A 95 -5.78 5.90 14.38
N HIS A 96 -4.64 6.40 13.88
CA HIS A 96 -4.54 7.77 13.39
C HIS A 96 -5.42 8.01 12.17
N ALA A 97 -5.42 7.08 11.20
CA ALA A 97 -6.29 7.16 10.05
C ALA A 97 -7.78 7.20 10.43
N GLN A 98 -8.19 6.44 11.45
CA GLN A 98 -9.58 6.40 11.93
C GLN A 98 -10.01 7.68 12.66
N LYS A 99 -9.08 8.46 13.19
CA LYS A 99 -9.36 9.75 13.86
C LYS A 99 -9.55 10.92 12.90
N LEU A 100 -9.23 10.72 11.62
CA LEU A 100 -9.35 11.79 10.63
C LEU A 100 -10.82 12.18 10.40
N PRO A 101 -11.14 13.48 10.28
CA PRO A 101 -12.52 13.97 10.20
C PRO A 101 -13.12 13.86 8.78
N PHE A 102 -12.58 12.99 7.94
CA PHE A 102 -13.04 12.74 6.57
C PHE A 102 -12.79 11.28 6.19
N PRO A 103 -13.54 10.75 5.20
CA PRO A 103 -13.33 9.40 4.70
C PRO A 103 -11.93 9.22 4.10
N ILE A 104 -11.25 8.16 4.52
CA ILE A 104 -9.93 7.78 4.04
C ILE A 104 -9.88 6.28 3.84
N GLU A 105 -9.18 5.85 2.80
CA GLU A 105 -8.87 4.46 2.56
C GLU A 105 -7.38 4.22 2.77
N LEU A 106 -7.03 3.10 3.36
CA LEU A 106 -5.66 2.64 3.49
C LEU A 106 -5.50 1.34 2.71
N HIS A 107 -4.74 1.41 1.64
CA HIS A 107 -4.42 0.29 0.78
C HIS A 107 -3.05 -0.26 1.11
N TRP A 108 -2.97 -1.57 1.37
CA TRP A 108 -1.74 -2.29 1.58
C TRP A 108 -1.53 -3.29 0.45
N LYS A 109 -0.38 -3.22 -0.19
CA LYS A 109 0.07 -4.20 -1.16
C LYS A 109 1.27 -4.94 -0.59
N PHE A 110 1.14 -6.25 -0.42
CA PHE A 110 2.21 -7.11 0.05
C PHE A 110 2.76 -7.94 -1.10
N HIS A 111 4.09 -8.05 -1.15
CA HIS A 111 4.78 -8.94 -2.06
C HIS A 111 5.74 -9.81 -1.25
N PHE A 112 5.43 -11.11 -1.21
CA PHE A 112 6.25 -12.09 -0.52
C PHE A 112 7.45 -12.46 -1.38
N SER A 113 8.65 -12.30 -0.82
CA SER A 113 9.90 -12.63 -1.51
C SER A 113 10.13 -14.13 -1.54
N LYS A 114 10.60 -14.65 -2.66
CA LYS A 114 11.01 -16.05 -2.77
C LYS A 114 12.28 -16.27 -1.97
N MET A 115 12.31 -17.29 -1.11
CA MET A 115 13.45 -17.61 -0.25
C MET A 115 14.55 -18.38 -1.00
N LYS A 116 14.21 -19.15 -2.04
CA LYS A 116 15.15 -20.02 -2.79
C LYS A 116 15.12 -19.74 -4.29
N GLY A 117 16.25 -19.96 -4.96
CA GLY A 117 16.41 -19.83 -6.40
C GLY A 117 17.28 -18.64 -6.82
N ALA A 118 17.61 -18.55 -8.11
CA ALA A 118 18.54 -17.56 -8.68
C ALA A 118 18.15 -16.09 -8.47
N PHE A 119 16.86 -15.80 -8.24
CA PHE A 119 16.31 -14.48 -7.95
C PHE A 119 15.76 -14.37 -6.52
N SER A 120 16.18 -15.30 -5.65
CA SER A 120 15.75 -15.32 -4.25
C SER A 120 16.39 -14.17 -3.45
N LEU A 121 15.87 -13.95 -2.24
CA LEU A 121 16.42 -12.98 -1.31
C LEU A 121 17.86 -13.36 -0.92
N ALA A 122 18.14 -14.67 -0.72
CA ALA A 122 19.48 -15.16 -0.42
C ALA A 122 20.49 -14.79 -1.51
N SER A 123 20.18 -15.06 -2.79
CA SER A 123 21.10 -14.71 -3.89
C SER A 123 21.25 -13.21 -4.11
N LYS A 124 20.23 -12.40 -3.77
CA LYS A 124 20.35 -10.94 -3.75
C LYS A 124 21.23 -10.46 -2.59
N GLY A 125 21.09 -11.08 -1.43
CA GLY A 125 21.93 -10.82 -0.26
C GLY A 125 23.40 -11.10 -0.53
N GLU A 126 23.75 -12.25 -1.10
CA GLU A 126 25.11 -12.59 -1.49
C GLU A 126 25.73 -11.56 -2.45
N ARG A 127 24.98 -11.20 -3.52
CA ARG A 127 25.44 -10.17 -4.49
C ARG A 127 25.59 -8.78 -3.85
N ALA A 128 24.72 -8.43 -2.90
CA ALA A 128 24.84 -7.18 -2.17
C ALA A 128 26.06 -7.19 -1.24
N SER A 129 26.34 -8.33 -0.58
CA SER A 129 27.52 -8.53 0.25
C SER A 129 28.82 -8.33 -0.54
N ASP A 130 28.89 -8.93 -1.71
CA ASP A 130 30.06 -8.81 -2.56
C ASP A 130 30.30 -7.36 -3.01
N ARG A 131 29.25 -6.67 -3.45
CA ARG A 131 29.34 -5.24 -3.79
C ARG A 131 29.76 -4.36 -2.60
N ILE A 132 29.26 -4.65 -1.39
CA ILE A 132 29.65 -3.90 -0.20
C ILE A 132 31.13 -4.13 0.11
N LYS A 133 31.63 -5.35 -0.04
CA LYS A 133 33.05 -5.66 0.14
C LYS A 133 33.92 -4.93 -0.89
N GLU A 134 33.54 -4.96 -2.17
CA GLU A 134 34.24 -4.23 -3.23
C GLU A 134 34.24 -2.72 -2.95
N ASN A 135 33.13 -2.13 -2.61
CA ASN A 135 33.02 -0.71 -2.27
C ASN A 135 33.81 -0.35 -1.00
N GLN A 136 33.93 -1.26 -0.03
CA GLN A 136 34.76 -1.05 1.15
C GLN A 136 36.27 -1.01 0.80
N ILE A 137 36.71 -1.90 -0.07
CA ILE A 137 38.10 -1.93 -0.54
C ILE A 137 38.40 -0.62 -1.27
N GLU A 138 37.56 -0.22 -2.19
CA GLU A 138 37.68 1.01 -2.97
C GLU A 138 37.67 2.28 -2.08
N ALA A 139 36.80 2.31 -1.06
CA ALA A 139 36.73 3.42 -0.09
C ALA A 139 38.00 3.48 0.80
N TYR A 140 38.61 2.34 1.11
CA TYR A 140 39.87 2.28 1.83
C TYR A 140 41.03 2.80 0.99
N GLU A 141 41.12 2.42 -0.29
CA GLU A 141 42.14 2.87 -1.22
C GLU A 141 42.04 4.38 -1.51
N ASN A 142 40.80 4.90 -1.62
CA ASN A 142 40.55 6.30 -1.95
C ASN A 142 40.44 7.22 -0.72
N GLY A 143 40.60 6.73 0.50
CA GLY A 143 40.56 7.54 1.73
C GLY A 143 39.20 8.23 2.02
N SER A 144 38.10 7.72 1.47
CA SER A 144 36.81 8.38 1.52
C SER A 144 36.05 8.19 2.85
N ASN A 145 35.24 9.20 3.24
CA ASN A 145 34.48 9.23 4.48
C ASN A 145 33.17 8.42 4.44
N GLN A 146 32.98 7.50 3.49
CA GLN A 146 31.74 6.72 3.33
C GLN A 146 31.56 5.56 4.34
N LYS A 147 32.40 5.51 5.37
CA LYS A 147 32.41 4.40 6.37
C LYS A 147 31.07 4.17 7.08
N GLY A 148 30.29 5.23 7.34
CA GLY A 148 29.04 5.12 8.06
C GLY A 148 27.91 4.43 7.27
N SER A 149 27.72 4.80 6.01
CA SER A 149 26.66 4.23 5.16
C SER A 149 26.92 2.76 4.81
N LEU A 150 28.20 2.39 4.61
CA LEU A 150 28.62 1.01 4.35
C LEU A 150 28.46 0.12 5.59
N ALA A 151 28.73 0.65 6.79
CA ALA A 151 28.50 -0.07 8.04
C ALA A 151 27.02 -0.36 8.25
N THR A 152 26.15 0.63 8.03
CA THR A 152 24.69 0.46 8.12
C THR A 152 24.19 -0.56 7.10
N ALA A 153 24.66 -0.48 5.85
CA ALA A 153 24.30 -1.44 4.81
C ALA A 153 24.69 -2.88 5.17
N ARG A 154 25.83 -3.05 5.84
CA ARG A 154 26.29 -4.36 6.31
C ARG A 154 25.40 -4.91 7.42
N ILE A 155 25.03 -4.10 8.41
CA ILE A 155 24.13 -4.51 9.49
C ILE A 155 22.78 -5.00 8.92
N ILE A 156 22.19 -4.23 8.01
CA ILE A 156 20.95 -4.62 7.33
C ILE A 156 21.11 -5.93 6.58
N LEU A 157 22.25 -6.14 5.93
CA LEU A 157 22.50 -7.37 5.19
C LEU A 157 22.67 -8.58 6.10
N ASP A 158 23.38 -8.41 7.22
CA ASP A 158 23.58 -9.46 8.23
C ASP A 158 22.21 -9.86 8.83
N GLU A 159 21.37 -8.89 9.21
CA GLU A 159 20.00 -9.13 9.67
C GLU A 159 19.14 -9.87 8.61
N MET A 160 19.26 -9.48 7.33
CA MET A 160 18.55 -10.18 6.25
C MET A 160 19.05 -11.61 6.07
N THR A 161 20.35 -11.85 6.23
CA THR A 161 20.94 -13.19 6.10
C THR A 161 20.47 -14.09 7.24
N ASP A 162 20.53 -13.59 8.47
CA ASP A 162 20.04 -14.29 9.65
C ASP A 162 18.54 -14.64 9.53
N GLY A 163 17.73 -13.72 9.03
CA GLY A 163 16.32 -13.98 8.78
C GLY A 163 16.08 -15.06 7.71
N VAL A 164 16.92 -15.09 6.64
CA VAL A 164 16.85 -16.16 5.62
C VAL A 164 17.22 -17.52 6.23
N ASP A 165 18.25 -17.58 7.04
CA ASP A 165 18.71 -18.81 7.69
C ASP A 165 17.68 -19.32 8.70
N ASN A 166 17.01 -18.41 9.42
CA ASN A 166 15.92 -18.70 10.32
C ASN A 166 14.57 -18.97 9.61
N ARG A 167 14.51 -18.93 8.27
CA ARG A 167 13.31 -19.12 7.45
C ARG A 167 12.22 -18.10 7.72
N GLU A 168 12.58 -16.89 8.10
CA GLU A 168 11.63 -15.81 8.28
C GLU A 168 11.01 -15.36 6.94
N LEU A 169 9.76 -14.92 7.00
CA LEU A 169 9.06 -14.40 5.81
C LEU A 169 9.45 -12.95 5.56
N PHE A 170 10.06 -12.70 4.42
CA PHE A 170 10.35 -11.34 3.98
C PHE A 170 9.25 -10.82 3.07
N VAL A 171 8.72 -9.68 3.42
CA VAL A 171 7.59 -9.05 2.72
C VAL A 171 7.99 -7.64 2.31
N ASN A 172 7.96 -7.40 1.01
CA ASN A 172 7.93 -6.02 0.51
C ASN A 172 6.49 -5.53 0.56
N TYR A 173 6.28 -4.34 1.08
CA TYR A 173 4.95 -3.76 1.15
C TYR A 173 4.92 -2.34 0.61
N LEU A 174 3.76 -1.94 0.14
CA LEU A 174 3.43 -0.57 -0.20
C LEU A 174 2.14 -0.21 0.52
N ALA A 175 2.21 0.78 1.38
CA ALA A 175 1.04 1.37 2.00
C ALA A 175 0.70 2.69 1.30
N THR A 176 -0.58 2.93 1.05
CA THR A 176 -1.03 4.10 0.32
C THR A 176 -2.34 4.59 0.92
N PHE A 177 -2.38 5.84 1.35
CA PHE A 177 -3.64 6.51 1.66
C PHE A 177 -4.30 6.97 0.37
N VAL A 178 -5.62 6.79 0.29
CA VAL A 178 -6.44 7.31 -0.80
C VAL A 178 -7.52 8.20 -0.23
N VAL A 179 -7.61 9.41 -0.75
CA VAL A 179 -8.61 10.39 -0.39
C VAL A 179 -9.38 10.84 -1.61
N ALA A 180 -10.65 11.15 -1.42
CA ALA A 180 -11.51 11.68 -2.45
C ALA A 180 -12.25 12.93 -1.98
N GLY A 181 -12.50 13.84 -2.90
CA GLY A 181 -13.23 15.09 -2.62
C GLY A 181 -13.88 15.65 -3.87
N GLN A 182 -14.72 16.65 -3.68
CA GLN A 182 -15.46 17.31 -4.78
C GLN A 182 -14.66 18.42 -5.48
N SER A 183 -13.57 18.88 -4.85
CA SER A 183 -12.75 19.96 -5.37
C SER A 183 -11.25 19.75 -5.08
N MET A 184 -10.39 20.37 -5.88
CA MET A 184 -8.94 20.40 -5.65
C MET A 184 -8.57 21.01 -4.30
N ARG A 185 -9.34 22.00 -3.83
CA ARG A 185 -9.12 22.61 -2.52
C ARG A 185 -9.33 21.60 -1.40
N GLU A 186 -10.38 20.80 -1.48
CA GLU A 186 -10.73 19.78 -0.51
C GLU A 186 -9.69 18.66 -0.48
N VAL A 187 -9.34 18.10 -1.64
CA VAL A 187 -8.31 17.05 -1.75
C VAL A 187 -6.96 17.53 -1.23
N ASN A 188 -6.57 18.77 -1.52
CA ASN A 188 -5.33 19.34 -1.02
C ASN A 188 -5.38 19.62 0.50
N TYR A 189 -6.55 19.94 1.03
CA TYR A 189 -6.76 20.09 2.46
C TYR A 189 -6.58 18.74 3.18
N TYR A 190 -7.23 17.69 2.69
CA TYR A 190 -7.08 16.34 3.23
C TYR A 190 -5.63 15.85 3.18
N LYS A 191 -4.96 16.07 2.03
CA LYS A 191 -3.53 15.77 1.91
C LYS A 191 -2.71 16.42 3.02
N LYS A 192 -2.92 17.70 3.29
CA LYS A 192 -2.16 18.45 4.32
C LYS A 192 -2.40 17.88 5.71
N ILE A 193 -3.64 17.54 6.05
CA ILE A 193 -3.96 16.96 7.35
C ILE A 193 -3.27 15.61 7.50
N ILE A 194 -3.37 14.72 6.50
CA ILE A 194 -2.71 13.42 6.54
C ILE A 194 -1.19 13.58 6.70
N GLN A 195 -0.58 14.46 5.93
CA GLN A 195 0.86 14.69 6.01
C GLN A 195 1.31 15.25 7.38
N SER A 196 0.49 16.08 8.01
CA SER A 196 0.77 16.57 9.35
C SER A 196 0.64 15.45 10.39
N ASP A 197 -0.46 14.73 10.36
CA ASP A 197 -0.76 13.66 11.32
C ASP A 197 0.25 12.49 11.21
N MET A 198 0.61 12.11 9.99
CA MET A 198 1.62 11.07 9.76
C MET A 198 3.02 11.48 10.20
N LYS A 199 3.37 12.76 10.02
CA LYS A 199 4.64 13.31 10.52
C LYS A 199 4.75 13.21 12.03
N ASP A 200 3.65 13.38 12.75
CA ASP A 200 3.62 13.32 14.22
C ASP A 200 3.90 11.90 14.74
N ILE A 201 3.66 10.87 13.93
CA ILE A 201 4.00 9.46 14.23
C ILE A 201 5.26 8.98 13.52
N GLY A 202 6.01 9.87 12.87
CA GLY A 202 7.29 9.56 12.25
C GLY A 202 7.23 8.91 10.86
N VAL A 203 6.08 9.01 10.17
CA VAL A 203 5.84 8.48 8.82
C VAL A 203 6.04 9.57 7.75
#